data_a33130c87ff62e62729d3cc9143d2fa2
#
_entry.id   a33130c87ff62e62729d3cc9143d2fa2
#
_cell.length_a   1.000
_cell.length_b   1.000
_cell.length_c   1.000
_cell.angle_alpha   90.00
_cell.angle_beta   90.00
_cell.angle_gamma   90.00
#
_symmetry.space_group_name_H-M   'P 1'
#
loop_
_entity.id
_entity.type
_entity.pdbx_description
1 polymer ?
#
loop_
_entity_poly.entity_id
_entity_poly.type
_entity_poly.pdbx_seq_one_letter_code
_entity_poly.pdbx_strand_id
1 'polypeptide(L)'
;MSFLLNINTLMIIALIVLLALLPVALRKERAARLEEELPIFLSYLYARLEAGWSLRKALEAAAAEKALMPAFHQEAGRIIREAERRGDLSGALLDYRTPSARVTSVLRSIGEEAFTGFDPATRVQVLLWDEEEYAAERARKKAESAENLAEASLMIMILIPLFISFTAFFGGSLELIFPIALLSSITTYTASVALQGVPIVILSPRVMRILPAQLALIAAAIAISIPVRGFSLANPMIYLGIGAGLVALSIPASHEVRKAISEMEGGHLLAQGLATKLQLGYPVERSFQLVRDGRVVEQVRRVSLGIEANPRSRQLHLVLSTIKVVRESGAGGKALEIVARTAQRLYHAYRDLRSRLRFYEVISITAGSLILIMSFA
;
A
#
# COMPACT_ATOMS: atom_id res chain seq x y z
N MET A 1 -13.69 43.08 -17.12
CA MET A 1 -12.21 42.96 -17.07
C MET A 1 -11.68 42.71 -15.64
N SER A 2 -12.21 43.38 -14.61
CA SER A 2 -11.81 43.16 -13.17
C SER A 2 -12.06 41.75 -12.61
N PHE A 3 -13.11 41.08 -13.07
CA PHE A 3 -13.44 39.73 -12.59
C PHE A 3 -12.46 38.65 -13.10
N LEU A 4 -12.00 38.75 -14.35
CA LEU A 4 -11.00 37.84 -14.92
C LEU A 4 -9.60 38.03 -14.30
N LEU A 5 -9.25 39.28 -13.93
CA LEU A 5 -8.01 39.54 -13.17
C LEU A 5 -8.03 38.87 -11.77
N ASN A 6 -9.17 38.88 -11.10
CA ASN A 6 -9.35 38.24 -9.80
C ASN A 6 -9.24 36.70 -9.88
N ILE A 7 -9.77 36.05 -10.92
CA ILE A 7 -9.67 34.59 -11.12
C ILE A 7 -8.21 34.18 -11.35
N ASN A 8 -7.49 34.88 -12.23
CA ASN A 8 -6.07 34.59 -12.48
C ASN A 8 -5.21 34.79 -11.23
N THR A 9 -5.46 35.83 -10.46
CA THR A 9 -4.76 36.08 -9.19
C THR A 9 -5.05 35.00 -8.17
N LEU A 10 -6.30 34.56 -8.05
CA LEU A 10 -6.71 33.43 -7.18
C LEU A 10 -6.04 32.11 -7.60
N MET A 11 -5.98 31.82 -8.89
CA MET A 11 -5.28 30.64 -9.42
C MET A 11 -3.78 30.67 -9.12
N ILE A 12 -3.12 31.84 -9.27
CA ILE A 12 -1.69 32.01 -8.95
C ILE A 12 -1.45 31.81 -7.45
N ILE A 13 -2.28 32.39 -6.59
CA ILE A 13 -2.18 32.21 -5.13
C ILE A 13 -2.39 30.74 -4.77
N ALA A 14 -3.40 30.07 -5.32
CA ALA A 14 -3.65 28.62 -5.10
C ALA A 14 -2.46 27.77 -5.55
N LEU A 15 -1.85 28.09 -6.68
CA LEU A 15 -0.66 27.39 -7.18
C LEU A 15 0.55 27.57 -6.24
N ILE A 16 0.78 28.81 -5.76
CA ILE A 16 1.87 29.11 -4.80
C ILE A 16 1.66 28.34 -3.50
N VAL A 17 0.43 28.33 -2.96
CA VAL A 17 0.08 27.58 -1.74
C VAL A 17 0.28 26.08 -1.96
N LEU A 18 -0.14 25.54 -3.10
CA LEU A 18 0.05 24.13 -3.45
C LEU A 18 1.54 23.78 -3.52
N LEU A 19 2.36 24.60 -4.17
CA LEU A 19 3.81 24.41 -4.26
C LEU A 19 4.50 24.51 -2.89
N ALA A 20 4.04 25.40 -2.02
CA ALA A 20 4.56 25.56 -0.66
C ALA A 20 4.21 24.35 0.24
N LEU A 21 3.03 23.73 0.02
CA LEU A 21 2.59 22.55 0.78
C LEU A 21 3.20 21.24 0.28
N LEU A 22 3.68 21.21 -0.97
CA LEU A 22 4.23 20.00 -1.61
C LEU A 22 5.36 19.33 -0.79
N PRO A 23 6.40 20.05 -0.29
CA PRO A 23 7.47 19.42 0.48
C PRO A 23 7.00 18.84 1.81
N VAL A 24 5.98 19.46 2.44
CA VAL A 24 5.38 18.94 3.67
C VAL A 24 4.59 17.67 3.38
N ALA A 25 3.82 17.64 2.29
CA ALA A 25 3.08 16.47 1.85
C ALA A 25 4.03 15.31 1.51
N LEU A 26 5.10 15.55 0.78
CA LEU A 26 6.10 14.54 0.44
C LEU A 26 6.82 13.98 1.67
N ARG A 27 7.12 14.81 2.68
CA ARG A 27 7.71 14.35 3.95
C ARG A 27 6.74 13.46 4.72
N LYS A 28 5.45 13.85 4.80
CA LYS A 28 4.42 13.03 5.46
C LYS A 28 4.21 11.70 4.75
N GLU A 29 4.18 11.71 3.42
CA GLU A 29 4.06 10.48 2.63
C GLU A 29 5.25 9.56 2.86
N ARG A 30 6.47 10.10 2.87
CA ARG A 30 7.68 9.30 3.15
C ARG A 30 7.67 8.72 4.56
N ALA A 31 7.26 9.51 5.57
CA ALA A 31 7.10 9.02 6.93
C ALA A 31 6.08 7.88 7.01
N ALA A 32 4.92 8.04 6.38
CA ALA A 32 3.88 7.02 6.34
C ALA A 32 4.35 5.72 5.66
N ARG A 33 5.08 5.81 4.54
CA ARG A 33 5.66 4.64 3.85
C ARG A 33 6.67 3.89 4.73
N LEU A 34 7.54 4.60 5.44
CA LEU A 34 8.49 3.99 6.38
C LEU A 34 7.77 3.26 7.52
N GLU A 35 6.74 3.88 8.09
CA GLU A 35 5.95 3.24 9.14
C GLU A 35 5.16 2.02 8.64
N GLU A 36 4.69 2.02 7.39
CA GLU A 36 4.01 0.86 6.79
C GLU A 36 4.97 -0.31 6.51
N GLU A 37 6.22 -0.02 6.18
CA GLU A 37 7.25 -1.04 5.93
C GLU A 37 7.92 -1.53 7.23
N LEU A 38 7.76 -0.83 8.36
CA LEU A 38 8.44 -1.12 9.62
C LEU A 38 8.23 -2.56 10.13
N PRO A 39 7.00 -3.13 10.15
CA PRO A 39 6.83 -4.52 10.58
C PRO A 39 7.56 -5.52 9.67
N ILE A 40 7.59 -5.26 8.35
CA ILE A 40 8.31 -6.09 7.37
C ILE A 40 9.81 -5.99 7.61
N PHE A 41 10.32 -4.78 7.84
CA PHE A 41 11.73 -4.52 8.12
C PHE A 41 12.18 -5.21 9.40
N LEU A 42 11.42 -5.10 10.49
CA LEU A 42 11.74 -5.76 11.75
C LEU A 42 11.69 -7.28 11.65
N SER A 43 10.70 -7.84 10.95
CA SER A 43 10.64 -9.29 10.68
C SER A 43 11.82 -9.76 9.86
N TYR A 44 12.26 -8.96 8.87
CA TYR A 44 13.41 -9.24 8.04
C TYR A 44 14.72 -9.23 8.84
N LEU A 45 14.90 -8.22 9.71
CA LEU A 45 16.06 -8.16 10.61
C LEU A 45 16.05 -9.33 11.60
N TYR A 46 14.91 -9.57 12.26
CA TYR A 46 14.79 -10.66 13.22
C TYR A 46 15.19 -12.01 12.64
N ALA A 47 14.66 -12.34 11.45
CA ALA A 47 14.95 -13.60 10.79
C ALA A 47 16.45 -13.81 10.55
N ARG A 48 17.21 -12.75 10.27
CA ARG A 48 18.66 -12.82 10.04
C ARG A 48 19.46 -12.86 11.33
N LEU A 49 19.07 -12.08 12.31
CA LEU A 49 19.69 -12.09 13.64
C LEU A 49 19.51 -13.46 14.29
N GLU A 50 18.30 -14.05 14.24
CA GLU A 50 18.02 -15.41 14.73
C GLU A 50 18.81 -16.49 13.97
N ALA A 51 19.13 -16.22 12.69
CA ALA A 51 20.02 -17.06 11.90
C ALA A 51 21.52 -16.84 12.18
N GLY A 52 21.86 -16.05 13.21
CA GLY A 52 23.24 -15.80 13.65
C GLY A 52 23.99 -14.72 12.84
N TRP A 53 23.27 -13.92 12.03
CA TRP A 53 23.92 -12.80 11.35
C TRP A 53 24.18 -11.65 12.32
N SER A 54 25.27 -10.93 12.13
CA SER A 54 25.48 -9.67 12.85
C SER A 54 24.47 -8.62 12.41
N LEU A 55 24.15 -7.67 13.28
CA LEU A 55 23.24 -6.56 12.98
C LEU A 55 23.70 -5.77 11.74
N ARG A 56 25.00 -5.57 11.58
CA ARG A 56 25.59 -4.92 10.41
C ARG A 56 25.25 -5.68 9.13
N LYS A 57 25.54 -6.98 9.08
CA LYS A 57 25.25 -7.82 7.91
C LYS A 57 23.76 -7.89 7.60
N ALA A 58 22.90 -7.91 8.60
CA ALA A 58 21.45 -7.88 8.43
C ALA A 58 20.95 -6.56 7.83
N LEU A 59 21.51 -5.41 8.25
CA LEU A 59 21.21 -4.10 7.68
C LEU A 59 21.77 -3.93 6.26
N GLU A 60 22.96 -4.44 5.96
CA GLU A 60 23.53 -4.45 4.60
C GLU A 60 22.62 -5.24 3.66
N ALA A 61 22.13 -6.39 4.09
CA ALA A 61 21.16 -7.17 3.32
C ALA A 61 19.83 -6.41 3.13
N ALA A 62 19.35 -5.71 4.16
CA ALA A 62 18.14 -4.88 4.06
C ALA A 62 18.32 -3.72 3.05
N ALA A 63 19.53 -3.14 3.00
CA ALA A 63 19.87 -2.10 2.02
C ALA A 63 19.86 -2.62 0.56
N ALA A 64 20.06 -3.90 0.34
CA ALA A 64 19.98 -4.52 -0.99
C ALA A 64 18.54 -4.86 -1.42
N GLU A 65 17.59 -4.99 -0.47
CA GLU A 65 16.22 -5.48 -0.71
C GLU A 65 15.23 -4.38 -1.13
N LYS A 66 15.49 -3.72 -2.25
CA LYS A 66 14.65 -2.65 -2.78
C LYS A 66 13.21 -3.10 -3.10
N ALA A 67 13.03 -4.33 -3.60
CA ALA A 67 11.73 -4.84 -3.99
C ALA A 67 10.81 -5.10 -2.77
N LEU A 68 11.40 -5.56 -1.66
CA LEU A 68 10.68 -5.86 -0.43
C LEU A 68 10.35 -4.58 0.36
N MET A 69 11.32 -3.67 0.47
CA MET A 69 11.27 -2.51 1.36
C MET A 69 11.78 -1.25 0.64
N PRO A 70 11.04 -0.69 -0.35
CA PRO A 70 11.52 0.43 -1.16
C PRO A 70 11.82 1.72 -0.37
N ALA A 71 11.21 1.94 0.80
CA ALA A 71 11.56 3.05 1.67
C ALA A 71 12.72 2.71 2.61
N PHE A 72 12.65 1.56 3.28
CA PHE A 72 13.69 1.15 4.23
C PHE A 72 15.03 0.79 3.61
N HIS A 73 15.08 0.26 2.36
CA HIS A 73 16.37 -0.01 1.73
C HIS A 73 17.25 1.25 1.63
N GLN A 74 16.63 2.43 1.40
CA GLN A 74 17.37 3.69 1.35
C GLN A 74 17.85 4.12 2.73
N GLU A 75 17.03 3.95 3.76
CA GLU A 75 17.41 4.29 5.13
C GLU A 75 18.47 3.34 5.66
N ALA A 76 18.36 2.03 5.44
CA ALA A 76 19.37 1.04 5.79
C ALA A 76 20.72 1.36 5.11
N GLY A 77 20.71 1.69 3.82
CA GLY A 77 21.91 2.11 3.11
C GLY A 77 22.51 3.42 3.64
N ARG A 78 21.71 4.35 4.17
CA ARG A 78 22.20 5.57 4.82
C ARG A 78 22.83 5.27 6.17
N ILE A 79 22.19 4.41 6.97
CA ILE A 79 22.72 3.97 8.27
C ILE A 79 24.08 3.30 8.10
N ILE A 80 24.23 2.40 7.11
CA ILE A 80 25.51 1.72 6.86
C ILE A 80 26.60 2.71 6.48
N ARG A 81 26.32 3.63 5.55
CA ARG A 81 27.32 4.69 5.18
C ARG A 81 27.69 5.58 6.36
N GLU A 82 26.73 5.91 7.22
CA GLU A 82 27.01 6.69 8.42
C GLU A 82 27.84 5.89 9.42
N ALA A 83 27.56 4.60 9.60
CA ALA A 83 28.34 3.69 10.43
C ALA A 83 29.77 3.51 9.90
N GLU A 84 29.97 3.43 8.59
CA GLU A 84 31.30 3.39 7.97
C GLU A 84 32.08 4.67 8.22
N ARG A 85 31.42 5.82 8.12
CA ARG A 85 32.05 7.13 8.38
C ARG A 85 32.46 7.31 9.83
N ARG A 86 31.69 6.81 10.77
CA ARG A 86 31.93 6.92 12.22
C ARG A 86 32.80 5.80 12.79
N GLY A 87 32.90 4.67 12.09
CA GLY A 87 33.50 3.45 12.60
C GLY A 87 32.67 2.71 13.64
N ASP A 88 31.43 3.18 13.92
CA ASP A 88 30.52 2.62 14.92
C ASP A 88 29.10 2.56 14.40
N LEU A 89 28.50 1.35 14.41
CA LEU A 89 27.13 1.12 13.99
C LEU A 89 26.12 1.56 15.06
N SER A 90 26.43 1.29 16.33
CA SER A 90 25.52 1.61 17.44
C SER A 90 25.32 3.11 17.55
N GLY A 91 26.42 3.89 17.50
CA GLY A 91 26.37 5.35 17.49
C GLY A 91 25.65 5.89 16.24
N ALA A 92 25.84 5.27 15.08
CA ALA A 92 25.11 5.65 13.88
C ALA A 92 23.59 5.46 14.02
N LEU A 93 23.13 4.36 14.64
CA LEU A 93 21.71 4.11 14.90
C LEU A 93 21.11 5.04 15.96
N LEU A 94 21.86 5.34 17.02
CA LEU A 94 21.41 6.22 18.11
C LEU A 94 21.12 7.64 17.62
N ASP A 95 21.96 8.18 16.76
CA ASP A 95 21.85 9.54 16.25
C ASP A 95 21.02 9.66 14.98
N TYR A 96 20.64 8.52 14.37
CA TYR A 96 19.93 8.52 13.10
C TYR A 96 18.54 9.15 13.22
N ARG A 97 18.20 9.98 12.25
CA ARG A 97 16.90 10.65 12.17
C ARG A 97 16.20 10.33 10.87
N THR A 98 14.94 9.94 10.99
CA THR A 98 14.05 9.70 9.84
C THR A 98 12.91 10.73 9.85
N PRO A 99 12.15 10.88 8.74
CA PRO A 99 10.95 11.69 8.71
C PRO A 99 9.87 11.24 9.70
N SER A 100 9.89 9.96 10.12
CA SER A 100 8.98 9.41 11.13
C SER A 100 9.65 9.36 12.50
N ALA A 101 9.05 10.01 13.49
CA ALA A 101 9.50 9.96 14.89
C ALA A 101 9.47 8.53 15.43
N ARG A 102 8.46 7.73 15.02
CA ARG A 102 8.31 6.33 15.44
C ARG A 102 9.44 5.47 14.92
N VAL A 103 9.73 5.52 13.63
CA VAL A 103 10.86 4.78 13.03
C VAL A 103 12.18 5.20 13.66
N THR A 104 12.38 6.49 13.92
CA THR A 104 13.55 7.00 14.62
C THR A 104 13.69 6.39 16.02
N SER A 105 12.60 6.32 16.78
CA SER A 105 12.57 5.70 18.11
C SER A 105 12.92 4.22 18.08
N VAL A 106 12.38 3.47 17.12
CA VAL A 106 12.67 2.03 16.94
C VAL A 106 14.14 1.80 16.59
N LEU A 107 14.70 2.57 15.63
CA LEU A 107 16.10 2.46 15.24
C LEU A 107 17.05 2.81 16.40
N ARG A 108 16.72 3.85 17.17
CA ARG A 108 17.46 4.22 18.37
C ARG A 108 17.45 3.09 19.41
N SER A 109 16.30 2.48 19.65
CA SER A 109 16.17 1.38 20.60
C SER A 109 17.00 0.15 20.19
N ILE A 110 17.10 -0.15 18.89
CA ILE A 110 18.01 -1.19 18.38
C ILE A 110 19.47 -0.78 18.60
N GLY A 111 19.80 0.50 18.40
CA GLY A 111 21.16 1.05 18.65
C GLY A 111 21.56 0.99 20.11
N GLU A 112 20.65 1.31 21.05
CA GLU A 112 20.86 1.23 22.49
C GLU A 112 21.20 -0.21 22.92
N GLU A 113 20.45 -1.20 22.43
CA GLU A 113 20.71 -2.60 22.75
C GLU A 113 22.04 -3.08 22.15
N ALA A 114 22.33 -2.71 20.92
CA ALA A 114 23.60 -3.04 20.29
C ALA A 114 24.80 -2.39 21.00
N PHE A 115 24.63 -1.18 21.58
CA PHE A 115 25.64 -0.49 22.35
C PHE A 115 25.92 -1.16 23.70
N THR A 116 24.88 -1.65 24.37
CA THR A 116 24.99 -2.34 25.69
C THR A 116 25.52 -3.76 25.58
N GLY A 117 25.63 -4.32 24.37
CA GLY A 117 26.12 -5.67 24.12
C GLY A 117 25.09 -6.78 24.39
N PHE A 118 23.82 -6.42 24.59
CA PHE A 118 22.74 -7.39 24.65
C PHE A 118 22.40 -7.96 23.28
N ASP A 119 21.63 -9.06 23.27
CA ASP A 119 21.22 -9.70 22.03
C ASP A 119 20.21 -8.83 21.24
N PRO A 120 20.60 -8.27 20.09
CA PRO A 120 19.73 -7.43 19.29
C PRO A 120 18.50 -8.19 18.73
N ALA A 121 18.56 -9.53 18.62
CA ALA A 121 17.43 -10.33 18.14
C ALA A 121 16.25 -10.26 19.10
N THR A 122 16.50 -10.38 20.39
CA THR A 122 15.45 -10.27 21.42
C THR A 122 14.79 -8.90 21.40
N ARG A 123 15.57 -7.83 21.27
CA ARG A 123 15.02 -6.47 21.19
C ARG A 123 14.17 -6.27 19.93
N VAL A 124 14.67 -6.69 18.79
CA VAL A 124 13.93 -6.60 17.51
C VAL A 124 12.62 -7.39 17.58
N GLN A 125 12.61 -8.54 18.28
CA GLN A 125 11.38 -9.33 18.51
C GLN A 125 10.32 -8.56 19.31
N VAL A 126 10.71 -7.91 20.40
CA VAL A 126 9.80 -7.10 21.22
C VAL A 126 9.25 -5.94 20.41
N LEU A 127 10.13 -5.20 19.72
CA LEU A 127 9.72 -4.09 18.87
C LEU A 127 8.79 -4.54 17.73
N LEU A 128 9.01 -5.74 17.18
CA LEU A 128 8.15 -6.29 16.15
C LEU A 128 6.72 -6.54 16.67
N TRP A 129 6.58 -7.08 17.88
CA TRP A 129 5.25 -7.30 18.47
C TRP A 129 4.49 -5.99 18.69
N ASP A 130 5.17 -4.97 19.22
CA ASP A 130 4.59 -3.64 19.40
C ASP A 130 4.17 -3.01 18.06
N GLU A 131 5.00 -3.19 17.02
CA GLU A 131 4.70 -2.67 15.68
C GLU A 131 3.59 -3.43 14.95
N GLU A 132 3.46 -4.73 15.18
CA GLU A 132 2.34 -5.52 14.65
C GLU A 132 1.00 -5.07 15.25
N GLU A 133 0.96 -4.82 16.55
CA GLU A 133 -0.24 -4.32 17.23
C GLU A 133 -0.61 -2.92 16.73
N TYR A 134 0.38 -2.04 16.64
CA TYR A 134 0.19 -0.70 16.09
C TYR A 134 -0.26 -0.71 14.62
N ALA A 135 0.29 -1.59 13.79
CA ALA A 135 -0.13 -1.74 12.39
C ALA A 135 -1.59 -2.20 12.28
N ALA A 136 -2.02 -3.12 13.16
CA ALA A 136 -3.41 -3.57 13.23
C ALA A 136 -4.36 -2.44 13.66
N GLU A 137 -3.98 -1.67 14.69
CA GLU A 137 -4.77 -0.50 15.13
C GLU A 137 -4.86 0.57 14.05
N ARG A 138 -3.75 0.84 13.33
CA ARG A 138 -3.73 1.78 12.20
C ARG A 138 -4.65 1.30 11.05
N ALA A 139 -4.62 0.01 10.72
CA ALA A 139 -5.51 -0.54 9.71
C ALA A 139 -6.98 -0.38 10.11
N ARG A 140 -7.30 -0.58 11.40
CA ARG A 140 -8.63 -0.34 11.94
C ARG A 140 -9.04 1.12 11.84
N LYS A 141 -8.20 2.07 12.25
CA LYS A 141 -8.47 3.52 12.12
C LYS A 141 -8.64 3.95 10.67
N LYS A 142 -7.84 3.39 9.74
CA LYS A 142 -8.04 3.62 8.29
C LYS A 142 -9.41 3.09 7.83
N ALA A 143 -9.84 1.92 8.31
CA ALA A 143 -11.14 1.35 7.99
C ALA A 143 -12.29 2.21 8.52
N GLU A 144 -12.22 2.68 9.77
CA GLU A 144 -13.20 3.58 10.38
C GLU A 144 -13.27 4.94 9.64
N SER A 145 -12.11 5.50 9.26
CA SER A 145 -12.07 6.73 8.45
C SER A 145 -12.70 6.55 7.07
N ALA A 146 -12.50 5.39 6.45
CA ALA A 146 -13.11 5.04 5.18
C ALA A 146 -14.63 4.86 5.32
N GLU A 147 -15.08 4.26 6.41
CA GLU A 147 -16.50 4.07 6.76
C GLU A 147 -17.19 5.42 6.91
N ASN A 148 -16.65 6.33 7.71
CA ASN A 148 -17.17 7.69 7.90
C ASN A 148 -17.24 8.47 6.58
N LEU A 149 -16.23 8.35 5.72
CA LEU A 149 -16.20 9.01 4.41
C LEU A 149 -17.30 8.44 3.48
N ALA A 150 -17.51 7.14 3.55
CA ALA A 150 -18.50 6.46 2.73
C ALA A 150 -19.93 6.75 3.21
N GLU A 151 -20.16 6.84 4.51
CA GLU A 151 -21.45 7.28 5.07
C GLU A 151 -21.77 8.71 4.66
N ALA A 152 -20.80 9.64 4.75
CA ALA A 152 -20.97 11.00 4.26
C ALA A 152 -21.32 11.04 2.76
N SER A 153 -20.68 10.19 1.97
CA SER A 153 -20.93 10.09 0.53
C SER A 153 -22.32 9.50 0.23
N LEU A 154 -22.75 8.50 0.99
CA LEU A 154 -24.11 7.94 0.90
C LEU A 154 -25.17 9.00 1.22
N MET A 155 -24.97 9.81 2.27
CA MET A 155 -25.86 10.93 2.59
C MET A 155 -25.97 11.91 1.41
N ILE A 156 -24.83 12.29 0.81
CA ILE A 156 -24.81 13.16 -0.36
C ILE A 156 -25.57 12.52 -1.52
N MET A 157 -25.38 11.21 -1.77
CA MET A 157 -26.05 10.48 -2.84
C MET A 157 -27.58 10.37 -2.65
N ILE A 158 -28.05 10.30 -1.41
CA ILE A 158 -29.51 10.33 -1.11
C ILE A 158 -30.06 11.75 -1.26
N LEU A 159 -29.32 12.75 -0.80
CA LEU A 159 -29.74 14.14 -0.87
C LEU A 159 -29.82 14.66 -2.31
N ILE A 160 -28.95 14.20 -3.21
CA ILE A 160 -28.92 14.66 -4.61
C ILE A 160 -30.23 14.36 -5.35
N PRO A 161 -30.79 13.13 -5.40
CA PRO A 161 -32.09 12.88 -6.04
C PRO A 161 -33.23 13.68 -5.39
N LEU A 162 -33.16 13.88 -4.09
CA LEU A 162 -34.13 14.67 -3.35
C LEU A 162 -34.08 16.15 -3.75
N PHE A 163 -32.88 16.70 -3.89
CA PHE A 163 -32.64 18.05 -4.39
C PHE A 163 -33.03 18.20 -5.86
N ILE A 164 -32.78 17.20 -6.70
CA ILE A 164 -33.20 17.17 -8.11
C ILE A 164 -34.73 17.22 -8.19
N SER A 165 -35.40 16.38 -7.42
CA SER A 165 -36.87 16.35 -7.38
C SER A 165 -37.46 17.68 -6.89
N PHE A 166 -36.85 18.29 -5.90
CA PHE A 166 -37.25 19.58 -5.37
C PHE A 166 -37.03 20.73 -6.36
N THR A 167 -35.85 20.81 -6.99
CA THR A 167 -35.57 21.86 -8.00
C THR A 167 -36.39 21.70 -9.27
N ALA A 168 -36.64 20.46 -9.71
CA ALA A 168 -37.55 20.20 -10.84
C ALA A 168 -38.97 20.69 -10.55
N PHE A 169 -39.45 20.48 -9.30
CA PHE A 169 -40.80 20.94 -8.88
C PHE A 169 -40.91 22.47 -8.88
N PHE A 170 -39.81 23.20 -8.56
CA PHE A 170 -39.80 24.68 -8.54
C PHE A 170 -39.28 25.33 -9.82
N GLY A 171 -39.09 24.58 -10.91
CA GLY A 171 -38.62 25.12 -12.20
C GLY A 171 -37.17 25.58 -12.23
N GLY A 172 -36.32 25.10 -11.30
CA GLY A 172 -34.92 25.40 -11.23
C GLY A 172 -34.08 24.67 -12.32
N SER A 173 -32.92 25.23 -12.71
CA SER A 173 -32.03 24.57 -13.65
C SER A 173 -31.27 23.40 -13.00
N LEU A 174 -31.37 22.22 -13.61
CA LEU A 174 -30.69 21.00 -13.17
C LEU A 174 -29.19 20.97 -13.50
N GLU A 175 -28.69 21.98 -14.24
CA GLU A 175 -27.33 22.00 -14.80
C GLU A 175 -26.21 21.93 -13.76
N LEU A 176 -26.41 22.46 -12.55
CA LEU A 176 -25.39 22.47 -11.49
C LEU A 176 -25.40 21.21 -10.59
N ILE A 177 -26.52 20.51 -10.50
CA ILE A 177 -26.69 19.37 -9.60
C ILE A 177 -25.92 18.16 -10.15
N PHE A 178 -25.88 18.01 -11.44
CA PHE A 178 -25.23 16.93 -12.16
C PHE A 178 -23.69 16.86 -11.91
N PRO A 179 -22.96 17.96 -12.12
CA PRO A 179 -21.52 18.01 -11.81
C PRO A 179 -21.20 17.72 -10.35
N ILE A 180 -22.01 18.20 -9.41
CA ILE A 180 -21.79 17.99 -7.97
C ILE A 180 -21.95 16.50 -7.61
N ALA A 181 -23.00 15.84 -8.10
CA ALA A 181 -23.26 14.43 -7.87
C ALA A 181 -22.12 13.54 -8.38
N LEU A 182 -21.63 13.85 -9.57
CA LEU A 182 -20.57 13.12 -10.20
C LEU A 182 -19.22 13.35 -9.53
N LEU A 183 -18.93 14.59 -9.16
CA LEU A 183 -17.72 14.95 -8.39
C LEU A 183 -17.71 14.19 -7.04
N SER A 184 -18.85 14.09 -6.37
CA SER A 184 -19.00 13.31 -5.14
C SER A 184 -18.71 11.83 -5.36
N SER A 185 -19.26 11.19 -6.42
CA SER A 185 -18.97 9.79 -6.75
C SER A 185 -17.49 9.56 -7.05
N ILE A 186 -16.87 10.42 -7.85
CA ILE A 186 -15.44 10.34 -8.18
C ILE A 186 -14.60 10.51 -6.92
N THR A 187 -14.93 11.48 -6.07
CA THR A 187 -14.20 11.74 -4.82
C THR A 187 -14.28 10.55 -3.88
N THR A 188 -15.47 9.93 -3.74
CA THR A 188 -15.65 8.74 -2.91
C THR A 188 -14.87 7.55 -3.45
N TYR A 189 -14.92 7.32 -4.76
CA TYR A 189 -14.17 6.24 -5.40
C TYR A 189 -12.65 6.45 -5.24
N THR A 190 -12.14 7.64 -5.53
CA THR A 190 -10.70 7.94 -5.41
C THR A 190 -10.24 7.88 -3.95
N ALA A 191 -11.04 8.32 -3.01
CA ALA A 191 -10.74 8.21 -1.59
C ALA A 191 -10.74 6.75 -1.12
N SER A 192 -11.70 5.91 -1.55
CA SER A 192 -11.72 4.48 -1.22
C SER A 192 -10.48 3.76 -1.77
N VAL A 193 -10.08 4.05 -3.01
CA VAL A 193 -8.87 3.51 -3.62
C VAL A 193 -7.60 4.00 -2.90
N ALA A 194 -7.53 5.28 -2.54
CA ALA A 194 -6.39 5.85 -1.80
C ALA A 194 -6.24 5.26 -0.40
N LEU A 195 -7.37 5.01 0.29
CA LEU A 195 -7.39 4.41 1.63
C LEU A 195 -7.08 2.91 1.63
N GLN A 196 -7.32 2.20 0.51
CA GLN A 196 -6.92 0.79 0.37
C GLN A 196 -5.41 0.59 0.52
N GLY A 197 -4.63 1.65 0.38
CA GLY A 197 -3.17 1.67 0.54
C GLY A 197 -2.51 0.50 -0.20
N VAL A 198 -1.74 0.75 -1.25
CA VAL A 198 -1.06 -0.26 -2.06
C VAL A 198 0.37 -0.60 -1.55
N PRO A 199 0.71 -0.50 -0.24
CA PRO A 199 2.08 -0.78 0.20
C PRO A 199 2.45 -2.26 0.11
N ILE A 200 1.44 -3.15 -0.07
CA ILE A 200 1.58 -4.59 0.04
C ILE A 200 1.82 -5.26 -1.32
N VAL A 201 1.50 -4.55 -2.41
CA VAL A 201 1.58 -5.09 -3.78
C VAL A 201 2.80 -4.54 -4.50
N ILE A 202 3.61 -5.44 -5.05
CA ILE A 202 4.67 -5.09 -5.99
C ILE A 202 4.01 -4.91 -7.36
N LEU A 203 3.76 -3.65 -7.77
CA LEU A 203 3.18 -3.36 -9.07
C LEU A 203 4.08 -3.88 -10.19
N SER A 204 3.49 -4.67 -11.08
CA SER A 204 4.27 -5.18 -12.21
C SER A 204 4.64 -4.05 -13.17
N PRO A 205 5.83 -4.11 -13.80
CA PRO A 205 6.22 -3.15 -14.84
C PRO A 205 5.22 -3.07 -16.00
N ARG A 206 4.41 -4.14 -16.20
CA ARG A 206 3.36 -4.18 -17.23
C ARG A 206 2.23 -3.19 -16.93
N VAL A 207 1.77 -3.10 -15.68
CA VAL A 207 0.72 -2.13 -15.28
C VAL A 207 1.22 -0.70 -15.46
N MET A 208 2.48 -0.42 -15.10
CA MET A 208 3.07 0.90 -15.31
C MET A 208 3.20 1.28 -16.80
N ARG A 209 3.42 0.32 -17.70
CA ARG A 209 3.47 0.56 -19.15
C ARG A 209 2.09 0.82 -19.78
N ILE A 210 1.04 0.25 -19.21
CA ILE A 210 -0.33 0.43 -19.69
C ILE A 210 -0.92 1.78 -19.26
N LEU A 211 -0.45 2.33 -18.13
CA LEU A 211 -0.95 3.59 -17.57
C LEU A 211 -0.95 4.76 -18.56
N PRO A 212 0.14 5.08 -19.30
CA PRO A 212 0.13 6.18 -20.26
C PRO A 212 -0.82 5.94 -21.45
N ALA A 213 -0.97 4.71 -21.91
CA ALA A 213 -1.92 4.37 -22.96
C ALA A 213 -3.37 4.60 -22.52
N GLN A 214 -3.68 4.27 -21.26
CA GLN A 214 -5.00 4.49 -20.67
C GLN A 214 -5.30 5.97 -20.44
N LEU A 215 -4.32 6.74 -19.98
CA LEU A 215 -4.44 8.20 -19.87
C LEU A 215 -4.66 8.87 -21.25
N ALA A 216 -3.97 8.38 -22.29
CA ALA A 216 -4.19 8.84 -23.67
C ALA A 216 -5.60 8.51 -24.16
N LEU A 217 -6.16 7.37 -23.78
CA LEU A 217 -7.52 6.93 -24.13
C LEU A 217 -8.58 7.81 -23.44
N ILE A 218 -8.38 8.19 -22.18
CA ILE A 218 -9.21 9.16 -21.45
C ILE A 218 -9.16 10.52 -22.13
N ALA A 219 -7.96 11.01 -22.45
CA ALA A 219 -7.77 12.28 -23.12
C ALA A 219 -8.45 12.30 -24.50
N ALA A 220 -8.34 11.21 -25.27
CA ALA A 220 -9.01 11.07 -26.57
C ALA A 220 -10.54 11.07 -26.42
N ALA A 221 -11.10 10.36 -25.43
CA ALA A 221 -12.53 10.37 -25.16
C ALA A 221 -13.05 11.77 -24.79
N ILE A 222 -12.29 12.51 -24.00
CA ILE A 222 -12.60 13.92 -23.68
C ILE A 222 -12.52 14.78 -24.95
N ALA A 223 -11.47 14.63 -25.76
CA ALA A 223 -11.29 15.42 -27.00
C ALA A 223 -12.39 15.16 -28.03
N ILE A 224 -12.88 13.93 -28.15
CA ILE A 224 -14.00 13.58 -29.05
C ILE A 224 -15.32 14.17 -28.56
N SER A 225 -15.49 14.33 -27.24
CA SER A 225 -16.72 14.87 -26.67
C SER A 225 -16.89 16.39 -26.88
N ILE A 226 -15.81 17.12 -27.06
CA ILE A 226 -15.80 18.58 -27.20
C ILE A 226 -16.51 19.06 -28.49
N PRO A 227 -16.26 18.49 -29.68
CA PRO A 227 -16.93 18.97 -30.92
C PRO A 227 -18.40 18.62 -30.99
N VAL A 228 -18.89 17.64 -30.21
CA VAL A 228 -20.30 17.18 -30.26
C VAL A 228 -21.25 18.16 -29.54
N ARG A 229 -20.84 18.71 -28.41
CA ARG A 229 -21.70 19.59 -27.57
C ARG A 229 -20.96 20.79 -26.96
N GLY A 230 -19.74 21.08 -27.41
CA GLY A 230 -18.90 22.11 -26.81
C GLY A 230 -18.27 21.68 -25.47
N PHE A 231 -17.31 22.44 -25.00
CA PHE A 231 -16.70 22.26 -23.68
C PHE A 231 -17.60 22.89 -22.62
N SER A 232 -18.60 22.13 -22.16
CA SER A 232 -19.46 22.51 -21.06
C SER A 232 -19.35 21.45 -19.95
N LEU A 233 -19.26 21.90 -18.71
CA LEU A 233 -19.31 21.00 -17.54
C LEU A 233 -20.66 20.26 -17.43
N ALA A 234 -21.68 20.69 -18.17
CA ALA A 234 -22.96 20.01 -18.30
C ALA A 234 -22.98 18.89 -19.36
N ASN A 235 -21.87 18.67 -20.09
CA ASN A 235 -21.80 17.65 -21.14
C ASN A 235 -21.61 16.24 -20.55
N PRO A 236 -22.65 15.35 -20.58
CA PRO A 236 -22.55 14.03 -19.97
C PRO A 236 -21.52 13.11 -20.64
N MET A 237 -21.16 13.37 -21.92
CA MET A 237 -20.17 12.57 -22.64
C MET A 237 -18.77 12.72 -22.07
N ILE A 238 -18.40 13.86 -21.48
CA ILE A 238 -17.11 14.07 -20.80
C ILE A 238 -17.01 13.12 -19.61
N TYR A 239 -18.06 12.99 -18.85
CA TYR A 239 -18.14 12.15 -17.66
C TYR A 239 -18.16 10.66 -18.00
N LEU A 240 -18.84 10.28 -19.08
CA LEU A 240 -18.77 8.92 -19.64
C LEU A 240 -17.33 8.54 -20.02
N GLY A 241 -16.61 9.44 -20.69
CA GLY A 241 -15.21 9.24 -21.06
C GLY A 241 -14.32 9.07 -19.84
N ILE A 242 -14.45 9.94 -18.83
CA ILE A 242 -13.70 9.85 -17.57
C ILE A 242 -14.05 8.53 -16.84
N GLY A 243 -15.35 8.22 -16.71
CA GLY A 243 -15.80 7.01 -16.03
C GLY A 243 -15.31 5.73 -16.72
N ALA A 244 -15.44 5.63 -18.04
CA ALA A 244 -14.94 4.51 -18.82
C ALA A 244 -13.42 4.35 -18.69
N GLY A 245 -12.68 5.45 -18.71
CA GLY A 245 -11.24 5.45 -18.50
C GLY A 245 -10.83 4.98 -17.11
N LEU A 246 -11.52 5.42 -16.06
CA LEU A 246 -11.27 4.98 -14.68
C LEU A 246 -11.58 3.48 -14.50
N VAL A 247 -12.67 2.98 -15.09
CA VAL A 247 -12.99 1.56 -15.10
C VAL A 247 -11.92 0.76 -15.85
N ALA A 248 -11.47 1.20 -17.01
CA ALA A 248 -10.41 0.55 -17.77
C ALA A 248 -9.07 0.52 -17.01
N LEU A 249 -8.76 1.56 -16.22
CA LEU A 249 -7.61 1.59 -15.32
C LEU A 249 -7.74 0.58 -14.15
N SER A 250 -8.94 0.39 -13.64
CA SER A 250 -9.17 -0.46 -12.46
C SER A 250 -9.03 -1.95 -12.75
N ILE A 251 -9.33 -2.41 -13.98
CA ILE A 251 -9.30 -3.83 -14.35
C ILE A 251 -7.92 -4.48 -14.18
N PRO A 252 -6.83 -3.98 -14.80
CA PRO A 252 -5.51 -4.59 -14.65
C PRO A 252 -4.98 -4.45 -13.22
N ALA A 253 -5.26 -3.31 -12.54
CA ALA A 253 -4.88 -3.11 -11.16
C ALA A 253 -5.60 -4.10 -10.22
N SER A 254 -6.90 -4.34 -10.41
CA SER A 254 -7.67 -5.29 -9.61
C SER A 254 -7.18 -6.74 -9.78
N HIS A 255 -6.75 -7.12 -10.97
CA HIS A 255 -6.19 -8.44 -11.25
C HIS A 255 -4.86 -8.66 -10.50
N GLU A 256 -3.94 -7.70 -10.56
CA GLU A 256 -2.66 -7.76 -9.83
C GLU A 256 -2.88 -7.77 -8.31
N VAL A 257 -3.80 -6.97 -7.81
CA VAL A 257 -4.17 -6.94 -6.40
C VAL A 257 -4.78 -8.28 -5.94
N ARG A 258 -5.68 -8.88 -6.73
CA ARG A 258 -6.25 -10.21 -6.42
C ARG A 258 -5.16 -11.28 -6.35
N LYS A 259 -4.23 -11.26 -7.30
CA LYS A 259 -3.10 -12.19 -7.31
C LYS A 259 -2.19 -12.00 -6.10
N ALA A 260 -1.86 -10.75 -5.75
CA ALA A 260 -1.05 -10.47 -4.58
C ALA A 260 -1.72 -10.94 -3.27
N ILE A 261 -3.05 -10.79 -3.15
CA ILE A 261 -3.79 -11.27 -1.97
C ILE A 261 -3.80 -12.79 -1.90
N SER A 262 -3.98 -13.47 -3.04
CA SER A 262 -3.88 -14.92 -3.10
C SER A 262 -2.48 -15.42 -2.70
N GLU A 263 -1.42 -14.71 -3.12
CA GLU A 263 -0.04 -14.99 -2.71
C GLU A 263 0.19 -14.68 -1.22
N MET A 264 -0.44 -13.66 -0.65
CA MET A 264 -0.37 -13.37 0.79
C MET A 264 -0.97 -14.51 1.63
N GLU A 265 -2.16 -14.97 1.22
CA GLU A 265 -2.84 -16.09 1.87
C GLU A 265 -2.02 -17.38 1.77
N GLY A 266 -1.48 -17.70 0.60
CA GLY A 266 -0.60 -18.84 0.43
C GLY A 266 0.73 -18.69 1.17
N GLY A 267 1.26 -17.48 1.23
CA GLY A 267 2.54 -17.16 1.86
C GLY A 267 2.57 -17.43 3.37
N HIS A 268 1.56 -16.98 4.12
CA HIS A 268 1.53 -17.24 5.57
C HIS A 268 1.28 -18.71 5.89
N LEU A 269 0.40 -19.40 5.11
CA LEU A 269 0.17 -20.84 5.27
C LEU A 269 1.44 -21.64 4.95
N LEU A 270 2.18 -21.26 3.92
CA LEU A 270 3.48 -21.84 3.60
C LEU A 270 4.45 -21.68 4.76
N ALA A 271 4.62 -20.45 5.29
CA ALA A 271 5.56 -20.18 6.35
C ALA A 271 5.21 -20.95 7.64
N GLN A 272 3.93 -20.99 8.00
CA GLN A 272 3.45 -21.75 9.16
C GLN A 272 3.67 -23.26 8.99
N GLY A 273 3.32 -23.80 7.82
CA GLY A 273 3.52 -25.21 7.54
C GLY A 273 4.98 -25.64 7.53
N LEU A 274 5.89 -24.77 7.03
CA LEU A 274 7.31 -25.02 7.05
C LEU A 274 7.89 -24.89 8.46
N ALA A 275 7.49 -23.86 9.23
CA ALA A 275 7.94 -23.67 10.61
C ALA A 275 7.61 -24.91 11.48
N THR A 276 6.38 -25.43 11.38
CA THR A 276 5.96 -26.63 12.11
C THR A 276 6.81 -27.84 11.73
N LYS A 277 7.10 -28.04 10.44
CA LYS A 277 7.92 -29.19 10.00
C LYS A 277 9.37 -29.08 10.43
N LEU A 278 9.95 -27.88 10.37
CA LEU A 278 11.30 -27.63 10.87
C LEU A 278 11.41 -27.88 12.38
N GLN A 279 10.40 -27.50 13.15
CA GLN A 279 10.33 -27.81 14.59
C GLN A 279 10.24 -29.31 14.87
N LEU A 280 9.62 -30.08 13.97
CA LEU A 280 9.59 -31.55 14.02
C LEU A 280 10.89 -32.20 13.51
N GLY A 281 11.91 -31.42 13.16
CA GLY A 281 13.22 -31.93 12.73
C GLY A 281 13.30 -32.31 11.25
N TYR A 282 12.30 -31.98 10.43
CA TYR A 282 12.42 -32.20 8.99
C TYR A 282 13.38 -31.21 8.34
N PRO A 283 14.26 -31.65 7.42
CA PRO A 283 15.10 -30.72 6.67
C PRO A 283 14.26 -29.82 5.75
N VAL A 284 14.77 -28.61 5.46
CA VAL A 284 14.07 -27.60 4.66
C VAL A 284 13.64 -28.15 3.29
N GLU A 285 14.52 -28.87 2.61
CA GLU A 285 14.29 -29.45 1.27
C GLU A 285 13.11 -30.43 1.27
N ARG A 286 13.03 -31.30 2.27
CA ARG A 286 11.93 -32.26 2.41
C ARG A 286 10.63 -31.54 2.77
N SER A 287 10.71 -30.48 3.55
CA SER A 287 9.56 -29.66 3.91
C SER A 287 8.96 -28.96 2.70
N PHE A 288 9.76 -28.51 1.72
CA PHE A 288 9.28 -27.96 0.46
C PHE A 288 8.49 -28.93 -0.41
N GLN A 289 8.92 -30.19 -0.47
CA GLN A 289 8.22 -31.23 -1.25
C GLN A 289 6.80 -31.51 -0.73
N LEU A 290 6.55 -31.15 0.52
CA LEU A 290 5.26 -31.34 1.19
C LEU A 290 4.32 -30.13 1.04
N VAL A 291 4.78 -29.04 0.39
CA VAL A 291 3.93 -27.88 0.08
C VAL A 291 3.01 -28.21 -1.09
N ARG A 292 1.70 -28.15 -0.83
CA ARG A 292 0.66 -28.45 -1.83
C ARG A 292 -0.17 -27.25 -2.23
N ASP A 293 0.06 -26.06 -1.67
CA ASP A 293 -0.71 -24.87 -2.00
C ASP A 293 -0.33 -24.37 -3.40
N GLY A 294 -1.22 -24.59 -4.38
CA GLY A 294 -1.01 -24.19 -5.78
C GLY A 294 -0.76 -22.69 -6.00
N ARG A 295 -1.16 -21.85 -5.03
CA ARG A 295 -1.00 -20.38 -5.09
C ARG A 295 0.46 -19.93 -5.01
N VAL A 296 1.30 -20.71 -4.33
CA VAL A 296 2.71 -20.37 -4.06
C VAL A 296 3.71 -21.40 -4.59
N VAL A 297 3.24 -22.55 -5.10
CA VAL A 297 4.07 -23.67 -5.55
C VAL A 297 5.13 -23.23 -6.55
N GLU A 298 4.78 -22.41 -7.53
CA GLU A 298 5.73 -21.95 -8.55
C GLU A 298 6.85 -21.10 -7.94
N GLN A 299 6.53 -20.21 -6.99
CA GLN A 299 7.52 -19.36 -6.33
C GLN A 299 8.44 -20.18 -5.41
N VAL A 300 7.87 -21.15 -4.70
CA VAL A 300 8.63 -22.11 -3.87
C VAL A 300 9.56 -22.95 -4.72
N ARG A 301 9.09 -23.46 -5.85
CA ARG A 301 9.90 -24.23 -6.80
C ARG A 301 11.09 -23.41 -7.32
N ARG A 302 10.88 -22.14 -7.66
CA ARG A 302 11.98 -21.25 -8.08
C ARG A 302 13.04 -21.12 -6.98
N VAL A 303 12.62 -20.83 -5.75
CA VAL A 303 13.55 -20.72 -4.61
C VAL A 303 14.28 -22.03 -4.34
N SER A 304 13.61 -23.19 -4.46
CA SER A 304 14.24 -24.49 -4.28
C SER A 304 15.31 -24.79 -5.33
N LEU A 305 15.13 -24.27 -6.56
CA LEU A 305 16.09 -24.39 -7.67
C LEU A 305 17.18 -23.28 -7.62
N GLY A 306 17.20 -22.41 -6.61
CA GLY A 306 18.14 -21.28 -6.55
C GLY A 306 17.80 -20.15 -7.54
N ILE A 307 16.64 -20.19 -8.19
CA ILE A 307 16.19 -19.15 -9.11
C ILE A 307 15.50 -18.04 -8.31
N GLU A 308 15.73 -16.80 -8.71
CA GLU A 308 15.09 -15.65 -8.07
C GLU A 308 13.57 -15.70 -8.23
N ALA A 309 12.86 -15.68 -7.11
CA ALA A 309 11.42 -15.59 -7.08
C ALA A 309 10.97 -14.14 -7.33
N ASN A 310 9.88 -13.97 -8.06
CA ASN A 310 9.31 -12.65 -8.35
C ASN A 310 7.84 -12.61 -7.87
N PRO A 311 7.61 -12.63 -6.55
CA PRO A 311 6.27 -12.57 -5.99
C PRO A 311 5.64 -11.19 -6.19
N ARG A 312 4.30 -11.15 -6.26
CA ARG A 312 3.52 -9.90 -6.32
C ARG A 312 3.29 -9.33 -4.92
N SER A 313 3.29 -10.20 -3.92
CA SER A 313 3.12 -9.84 -2.52
C SER A 313 4.47 -9.64 -1.84
N ARG A 314 4.65 -8.50 -1.16
CA ARG A 314 5.82 -8.26 -0.30
C ARG A 314 5.91 -9.26 0.85
N GLN A 315 4.77 -9.71 1.38
CA GLN A 315 4.74 -10.71 2.45
C GLN A 315 5.26 -12.06 1.98
N LEU A 316 4.85 -12.51 0.78
CA LEU A 316 5.41 -13.73 0.21
C LEU A 316 6.91 -13.57 -0.06
N HIS A 317 7.35 -12.39 -0.51
CA HIS A 317 8.78 -12.10 -0.69
C HIS A 317 9.54 -12.21 0.64
N LEU A 318 9.01 -11.65 1.72
CA LEU A 318 9.58 -11.77 3.08
C LEU A 318 9.70 -13.24 3.50
N VAL A 319 8.64 -14.03 3.33
CA VAL A 319 8.64 -15.47 3.63
C VAL A 319 9.70 -16.20 2.84
N LEU A 320 9.77 -15.99 1.52
CA LEU A 320 10.74 -16.65 0.65
C LEU A 320 12.19 -16.24 0.96
N SER A 321 12.44 -14.97 1.29
CA SER A 321 13.76 -14.50 1.70
C SER A 321 14.17 -15.10 3.04
N THR A 322 13.25 -15.28 3.97
CA THR A 322 13.50 -15.94 5.25
C THR A 322 13.81 -17.43 5.07
N ILE A 323 13.06 -18.11 4.22
CA ILE A 323 13.33 -19.51 3.87
C ILE A 323 14.75 -19.67 3.30
N LYS A 324 15.17 -18.75 2.43
CA LYS A 324 16.55 -18.77 1.89
C LYS A 324 17.59 -18.65 3.00
N VAL A 325 17.40 -17.72 3.93
CA VAL A 325 18.30 -17.53 5.08
C VAL A 325 18.34 -18.75 5.98
N VAL A 326 17.17 -19.32 6.34
CA VAL A 326 17.08 -20.53 7.16
C VAL A 326 17.80 -21.72 6.51
N ARG A 327 17.66 -21.88 5.19
CA ARG A 327 18.36 -22.92 4.44
C ARG A 327 19.87 -22.73 4.44
N GLU A 328 20.35 -21.51 4.26
CA GLU A 328 21.79 -21.19 4.20
C GLU A 328 22.48 -21.28 5.58
N SER A 329 21.77 -20.90 6.64
CA SER A 329 22.32 -20.86 8.01
C SER A 329 22.12 -22.17 8.80
N GLY A 330 21.20 -23.03 8.36
CA GLY A 330 20.73 -24.16 9.16
C GLY A 330 19.92 -23.76 10.39
N ALA A 331 19.49 -22.49 10.48
CA ALA A 331 18.71 -21.98 11.60
C ALA A 331 17.39 -22.75 11.77
N GLY A 332 16.94 -22.86 13.03
CA GLY A 332 15.68 -23.53 13.35
C GLY A 332 14.43 -22.83 12.84
N GLY A 333 13.28 -23.46 13.02
CA GLY A 333 12.00 -22.97 12.55
C GLY A 333 11.48 -21.68 13.22
N LYS A 334 12.11 -21.19 14.30
CA LYS A 334 11.66 -20.03 15.08
C LYS A 334 11.61 -18.74 14.28
N ALA A 335 12.63 -18.48 13.46
CA ALA A 335 12.64 -17.31 12.54
C ALA A 335 11.45 -17.35 11.58
N LEU A 336 11.17 -18.53 11.03
CA LEU A 336 10.07 -18.74 10.10
C LEU A 336 8.70 -18.64 10.78
N GLU A 337 8.59 -19.10 12.03
CA GLU A 337 7.37 -19.00 12.84
C GLU A 337 6.98 -17.54 13.08
N ILE A 338 7.93 -16.70 13.46
CA ILE A 338 7.68 -15.28 13.71
C ILE A 338 7.30 -14.56 12.40
N VAL A 339 8.01 -14.81 11.30
CA VAL A 339 7.67 -14.27 10.01
C VAL A 339 6.28 -14.74 9.53
N ALA A 340 5.92 -16.01 9.81
CA ALA A 340 4.59 -16.54 9.52
C ALA A 340 3.49 -15.79 10.29
N ARG A 341 3.74 -15.54 11.58
CA ARG A 341 2.83 -14.77 12.45
C ARG A 341 2.65 -13.34 11.94
N THR A 342 3.74 -12.65 11.61
CA THR A 342 3.69 -11.30 11.03
C THR A 342 2.91 -11.29 9.72
N ALA A 343 3.21 -12.22 8.81
CA ALA A 343 2.51 -12.33 7.54
C ALA A 343 1.01 -12.59 7.73
N GLN A 344 0.64 -13.44 8.69
CA GLN A 344 -0.74 -13.73 9.04
C GLN A 344 -1.46 -12.50 9.59
N ARG A 345 -0.87 -11.77 10.53
CA ARG A 345 -1.48 -10.56 11.11
C ARG A 345 -1.68 -9.48 10.07
N LEU A 346 -0.68 -9.23 9.24
CA LEU A 346 -0.78 -8.27 8.16
C LEU A 346 -1.84 -8.68 7.11
N TYR A 347 -1.94 -9.98 6.79
CA TYR A 347 -2.98 -10.50 5.90
C TYR A 347 -4.38 -10.25 6.46
N HIS A 348 -4.62 -10.57 7.74
CA HIS A 348 -5.93 -10.35 8.37
C HIS A 348 -6.29 -8.86 8.43
N ALA A 349 -5.37 -8.01 8.86
CA ALA A 349 -5.59 -6.56 8.90
C ALA A 349 -5.96 -6.00 7.50
N TYR A 350 -5.27 -6.47 6.45
CA TYR A 350 -5.57 -6.05 5.08
C TYR A 350 -6.88 -6.63 4.55
N ARG A 351 -7.18 -7.87 4.85
CA ARG A 351 -8.44 -8.54 4.46
C ARG A 351 -9.64 -7.81 5.07
N ASP A 352 -9.57 -7.48 6.35
CA ASP A 352 -10.63 -6.77 7.06
C ASP A 352 -10.85 -5.36 6.49
N LEU A 353 -9.77 -4.61 6.29
CA LEU A 353 -9.82 -3.31 5.62
C LEU A 353 -10.50 -3.42 4.25
N ARG A 354 -10.09 -4.38 3.43
CA ARG A 354 -10.63 -4.55 2.08
C ARG A 354 -12.07 -5.02 2.07
N SER A 355 -12.49 -5.89 3.00
CA SER A 355 -13.88 -6.34 3.08
C SER A 355 -14.84 -5.18 3.32
N ARG A 356 -14.44 -4.26 4.20
CA ARG A 356 -15.20 -3.02 4.49
C ARG A 356 -15.21 -2.08 3.28
N LEU A 357 -14.06 -1.84 2.66
CA LEU A 357 -13.95 -0.95 1.49
C LEU A 357 -14.69 -1.45 0.25
N ARG A 358 -14.78 -2.76 0.03
CA ARG A 358 -15.55 -3.34 -1.09
C ARG A 358 -17.03 -2.98 -1.07
N PHE A 359 -17.62 -2.94 0.09
CA PHE A 359 -19.02 -2.53 0.22
C PHE A 359 -19.23 -1.12 -0.34
N TYR A 360 -18.32 -0.20 -0.02
CA TYR A 360 -18.38 1.18 -0.48
C TYR A 360 -18.02 1.34 -1.96
N GLU A 361 -17.12 0.52 -2.49
CA GLU A 361 -16.86 0.48 -3.94
C GLU A 361 -18.13 0.12 -4.72
N VAL A 362 -18.84 -0.93 -4.29
CA VAL A 362 -20.09 -1.37 -4.92
C VAL A 362 -21.14 -0.27 -4.85
N ILE A 363 -21.33 0.37 -3.70
CA ILE A 363 -22.28 1.46 -3.54
C ILE A 363 -21.93 2.65 -4.43
N SER A 364 -20.65 3.06 -4.48
CA SER A 364 -20.21 4.18 -5.31
C SER A 364 -20.43 3.92 -6.79
N ILE A 365 -20.16 2.69 -7.26
CA ILE A 365 -20.40 2.29 -8.66
C ILE A 365 -21.89 2.29 -8.96
N THR A 366 -22.70 1.71 -8.07
CA THR A 366 -24.15 1.61 -8.27
C THR A 366 -24.80 2.99 -8.31
N ALA A 367 -24.45 3.87 -7.38
CA ALA A 367 -24.98 5.22 -7.32
C ALA A 367 -24.49 6.08 -8.49
N GLY A 368 -23.21 5.97 -8.88
CA GLY A 368 -22.69 6.62 -10.08
C GLY A 368 -23.43 6.17 -11.35
N SER A 369 -23.73 4.87 -11.47
CA SER A 369 -24.48 4.33 -12.59
C SER A 369 -25.93 4.82 -12.61
N LEU A 370 -26.57 4.92 -11.46
CA LEU A 370 -27.95 5.44 -11.32
C LEU A 370 -28.02 6.92 -11.71
N ILE A 371 -27.09 7.74 -11.26
CA ILE A 371 -26.99 9.16 -11.62
C ILE A 371 -26.80 9.28 -13.13
N LEU A 372 -25.98 8.43 -13.73
CA LEU A 372 -25.71 8.42 -15.16
C LEU A 372 -26.96 8.06 -15.96
N ILE A 373 -27.75 7.06 -15.53
CA ILE A 373 -29.03 6.67 -16.16
C ILE A 373 -30.02 7.82 -16.08
N MET A 374 -30.17 8.43 -14.90
CA MET A 374 -31.07 9.57 -14.70
C MET A 374 -30.69 10.81 -15.53
N SER A 375 -29.44 10.92 -15.98
CA SER A 375 -28.98 12.03 -16.83
C SER A 375 -29.36 11.90 -18.29
N PHE A 376 -29.73 10.71 -18.72
CA PHE A 376 -30.18 10.44 -20.08
C PHE A 376 -31.70 10.34 -20.20
N ALA A 377 -32.41 10.21 -19.07
CA ALA A 377 -33.88 10.28 -19.01
C ALA A 377 -34.39 11.72 -18.92
#